data_2bc7c774224516db7f7a2c3fd8b0fc43
#
_entry.id   2bc7c774224516db7f7a2c3fd8b0fc43
#
_cell.length_a   1.000
_cell.length_b   1.000
_cell.length_c   1.000
_cell.angle_alpha   90.00
_cell.angle_beta   90.00
_cell.angle_gamma   90.00
#
_symmetry.space_group_name_H-M   'P 1'
#
loop_
_entity.id
_entity.type
_entity.pdbx_description
1 polymer ?
#
loop_
_entity_poly.entity_id
_entity_poly.type
_entity_poly.pdbx_seq_one_letter_code
_entity_poly.pdbx_strand_id
1 'polypeptide(L)'
;MSALYFYDDARARQFEPFALTRPGSELRVGVSLIRRLWERATSLPSAGFISSRHLANFEEGNAPSALAPKSEIPAGSILVNTRCVIPLDLDLDRFDLLMCDGAACAVRLARGLPVSQFADGMTDLGTIQTSLGGRKIKGRWINEVWDLITTLGDQLTEDIPLRAKSLEATAKTSATTVGDNGIFVEEGAYIGPQVVLDATAGPILVRRGATVAPFTHLVGPISVGRDSQVLGDRVAISSIGDHCKVHGEMSNSVVLGHSNKTHTGFVGHSYLGRWVNLGALTTTSNLKNTYGPVQLWTPSGVRTTGQQFLGTFFGDHAKTGIGTMLSTGTVIGAGANVFGSQMPPKAVPPFAWGDREPYDTYDVARFLTVAERVMARRHVELGDKARKHLAEAHKRRWST
;
A
#
# COMPACT_ATOMS: atom_id res chain seq x y z
N MET A 1 3.70 11.17 27.68
CA MET A 1 2.42 11.13 26.93
C MET A 1 2.36 9.79 26.20
N SER A 2 1.19 9.15 26.21
CA SER A 2 1.00 7.90 25.45
C SER A 2 1.06 8.18 23.94
N ALA A 3 1.74 7.34 23.19
CA ALA A 3 1.86 7.43 21.73
C ALA A 3 1.87 6.04 21.10
N LEU A 4 1.67 5.98 19.78
CA LEU A 4 1.75 4.75 19.00
C LEU A 4 3.15 4.56 18.45
N TYR A 5 3.62 3.34 18.53
CA TYR A 5 4.83 2.85 17.90
C TYR A 5 4.50 1.62 17.05
N PHE A 6 5.07 1.53 15.87
CA PHE A 6 4.83 0.44 14.94
C PHE A 6 6.01 -0.50 14.87
N TYR A 7 5.72 -1.78 14.82
CA TYR A 7 6.73 -2.83 14.79
C TYR A 7 6.53 -3.74 13.60
N ASP A 8 7.51 -3.73 12.72
CA ASP A 8 7.62 -4.70 11.64
C ASP A 8 8.31 -5.95 12.18
N ASP A 9 7.54 -7.02 12.35
CA ASP A 9 8.10 -8.32 12.68
C ASP A 9 8.88 -8.92 11.50
N ALA A 10 9.52 -10.06 11.71
CA ALA A 10 10.34 -10.71 10.69
C ALA A 10 9.56 -10.99 9.39
N ARG A 11 8.25 -11.28 9.49
CA ARG A 11 7.40 -11.53 8.32
C ARG A 11 7.07 -10.24 7.57
N ALA A 12 6.73 -9.15 8.25
CA ALA A 12 6.51 -7.84 7.62
C ALA A 12 7.73 -7.37 6.85
N ARG A 13 8.94 -7.63 7.38
CA ARG A 13 10.22 -7.31 6.73
C ARG A 13 10.50 -8.10 5.45
N GLN A 14 9.69 -9.13 5.16
CA GLN A 14 9.76 -9.92 3.92
C GLN A 14 8.74 -9.49 2.85
N PHE A 15 7.96 -8.43 3.08
CA PHE A 15 6.94 -7.96 2.14
C PHE A 15 7.55 -7.17 0.98
N GLU A 16 8.49 -7.80 0.27
CA GLU A 16 8.98 -7.25 -0.99
C GLU A 16 7.87 -7.24 -2.08
N PRO A 17 7.87 -6.23 -2.94
CA PRO A 17 8.90 -5.20 -3.19
C PRO A 17 8.76 -3.94 -2.32
N PHE A 18 7.95 -3.95 -1.27
CA PHE A 18 7.65 -2.77 -0.46
C PHE A 18 8.59 -2.61 0.73
N ALA A 19 8.94 -3.71 1.40
CA ALA A 19 9.76 -3.70 2.62
C ALA A 19 11.17 -3.10 2.42
N LEU A 20 11.65 -3.00 1.16
CA LEU A 20 12.89 -2.33 0.84
C LEU A 20 12.82 -0.80 1.03
N THR A 21 11.66 -0.20 0.79
CA THR A 21 11.53 1.25 0.73
C THR A 21 10.56 1.85 1.74
N ARG A 22 9.77 1.02 2.45
CA ARG A 22 8.81 1.52 3.44
C ARG A 22 8.52 0.56 4.57
N PRO A 23 8.18 1.03 5.78
CA PRO A 23 7.68 0.19 6.85
C PRO A 23 6.26 -0.29 6.54
N GLY A 24 5.88 -1.43 7.10
CA GLY A 24 4.55 -2.02 6.92
C GLY A 24 3.41 -1.10 7.33
N SER A 25 3.61 -0.23 8.32
CA SER A 25 2.63 0.77 8.75
C SER A 25 2.19 1.74 7.64
N GLU A 26 3.03 1.95 6.64
CA GLU A 26 2.77 2.84 5.50
C GLU A 26 2.24 2.11 4.25
N LEU A 27 1.83 0.86 4.40
CA LEU A 27 1.09 0.15 3.36
C LEU A 27 -0.40 0.52 3.41
N ARG A 28 -1.02 0.55 2.23
CA ARG A 28 -2.44 0.84 2.06
C ARG A 28 -3.25 -0.44 2.08
N VAL A 29 -4.29 -0.45 2.90
CA VAL A 29 -5.30 -1.51 2.98
C VAL A 29 -6.69 -0.86 2.93
N GLY A 30 -7.62 -1.44 2.19
CA GLY A 30 -8.93 -0.81 2.01
C GLY A 30 -8.80 0.68 1.64
N VAL A 31 -9.43 1.56 2.40
CA VAL A 31 -9.42 3.02 2.14
C VAL A 31 -8.29 3.78 2.85
N SER A 32 -7.40 3.11 3.59
CA SER A 32 -6.48 3.79 4.51
C SER A 32 -5.08 3.15 4.55
N LEU A 33 -4.11 3.86 5.11
CA LEU A 33 -2.83 3.28 5.55
C LEU A 33 -3.04 2.53 6.86
N ILE A 34 -2.29 1.45 7.09
CA ILE A 34 -2.35 0.66 8.34
C ILE A 34 -2.16 1.58 9.56
N ARG A 35 -1.17 2.46 9.52
CA ARG A 35 -0.95 3.44 10.59
C ARG A 35 -2.19 4.26 10.93
N ARG A 36 -2.89 4.75 9.92
CA ARG A 36 -4.06 5.61 10.11
C ARG A 36 -5.26 4.89 10.75
N LEU A 37 -5.37 3.58 10.54
CA LEU A 37 -6.38 2.77 11.23
C LEU A 37 -6.13 2.79 12.74
N TRP A 38 -4.88 2.57 13.16
CA TRP A 38 -4.49 2.56 14.58
C TRP A 38 -4.53 3.94 15.21
N GLU A 39 -4.09 4.99 14.52
CA GLU A 39 -4.22 6.38 14.98
C GLU A 39 -5.70 6.73 15.28
N ARG A 40 -6.60 6.34 14.38
CA ARG A 40 -8.03 6.56 14.55
C ARG A 40 -8.58 5.76 15.72
N ALA A 41 -8.30 4.46 15.80
CA ALA A 41 -8.85 3.57 16.81
C ALA A 41 -8.42 3.93 18.23
N THR A 42 -7.22 4.49 18.40
CA THR A 42 -6.66 4.84 19.72
C THR A 42 -6.72 6.33 20.02
N SER A 43 -7.04 7.17 19.05
CA SER A 43 -6.94 8.64 19.14
C SER A 43 -5.54 9.14 19.57
N LEU A 44 -4.48 8.35 19.32
CA LEU A 44 -3.11 8.68 19.70
C LEU A 44 -2.26 9.00 18.46
N PRO A 45 -1.30 9.92 18.57
CA PRO A 45 -0.35 10.20 17.50
C PRO A 45 0.67 9.07 17.36
N SER A 46 1.12 8.85 16.13
CA SER A 46 2.26 7.97 15.83
C SER A 46 3.57 8.68 16.15
N ALA A 47 4.43 8.06 16.97
CA ALA A 47 5.69 8.64 17.42
C ALA A 47 6.92 7.97 16.78
N GLY A 48 6.80 6.75 16.29
CA GLY A 48 7.94 6.06 15.68
C GLY A 48 7.58 4.69 15.11
N PHE A 49 8.55 4.12 14.40
CA PHE A 49 8.47 2.72 13.97
C PHE A 49 9.80 1.99 14.16
N ILE A 50 9.72 0.67 14.28
CA ILE A 50 10.84 -0.26 14.36
C ILE A 50 10.73 -1.21 13.17
N SER A 51 11.76 -1.23 12.33
CA SER A 51 11.83 -2.06 11.13
C SER A 51 13.27 -2.41 10.79
N SER A 52 13.52 -2.80 9.56
CA SER A 52 14.86 -3.04 9.03
C SER A 52 15.74 -1.79 9.09
N ARG A 53 17.03 -1.96 9.40
CA ARG A 53 17.98 -0.83 9.63
C ARG A 53 18.10 0.13 8.44
N HIS A 54 17.95 -0.36 7.22
CA HIS A 54 18.06 0.48 6.03
C HIS A 54 16.90 1.50 5.89
N LEU A 55 15.81 1.31 6.65
CA LEU A 55 14.70 2.27 6.73
C LEU A 55 14.94 3.39 7.76
N ALA A 56 16.13 3.48 8.37
CA ALA A 56 16.44 4.49 9.40
C ALA A 56 16.22 5.94 8.94
N ASN A 57 16.38 6.19 7.65
CA ASN A 57 16.16 7.49 7.03
C ASN A 57 14.84 7.60 6.26
N PHE A 58 13.90 6.67 6.46
CA PHE A 58 12.58 6.75 5.83
C PHE A 58 11.89 8.07 6.21
N GLU A 59 11.40 8.77 5.20
CA GLU A 59 10.72 10.04 5.34
C GLU A 59 9.66 10.16 4.25
N GLU A 60 8.40 10.28 4.65
CA GLU A 60 7.30 10.44 3.71
C GLU A 60 6.11 11.12 4.39
N GLY A 61 5.75 12.31 3.91
CA GLY A 61 4.61 13.06 4.44
C GLY A 61 4.61 13.14 5.97
N ASN A 62 3.52 12.71 6.59
CA ASN A 62 3.34 12.70 8.05
C ASN A 62 3.67 11.33 8.68
N ALA A 63 4.45 10.49 8.02
CA ALA A 63 4.89 9.23 8.58
C ALA A 63 5.82 9.48 9.79
N PRO A 64 5.73 8.66 10.86
CA PRO A 64 6.66 8.75 11.97
C PRO A 64 8.07 8.36 11.53
N SER A 65 9.09 8.82 12.25
CA SER A 65 10.46 8.45 11.99
C SER A 65 10.80 7.06 12.53
N ALA A 66 11.78 6.41 11.92
CA ALA A 66 12.36 5.20 12.49
C ALA A 66 13.01 5.49 13.86
N LEU A 67 12.82 4.58 14.80
CA LEU A 67 13.48 4.69 16.09
C LEU A 67 14.97 4.31 15.99
N ALA A 68 15.82 5.08 16.67
CA ALA A 68 17.24 4.77 16.74
C ALA A 68 17.47 3.47 17.54
N PRO A 69 18.42 2.59 17.14
CA PRO A 69 18.64 1.30 17.82
C PRO A 69 18.98 1.40 19.31
N LYS A 70 19.55 2.53 19.73
CA LYS A 70 19.93 2.80 21.13
C LYS A 70 18.87 3.53 21.93
N SER A 71 17.71 3.86 21.32
CA SER A 71 16.61 4.54 22.00
C SER A 71 15.73 3.55 22.77
N GLU A 72 14.82 4.10 23.55
CA GLU A 72 13.84 3.38 24.33
C GLU A 72 12.42 3.79 23.91
N ILE A 73 11.48 2.84 23.89
CA ILE A 73 10.07 3.10 23.73
C ILE A 73 9.55 3.42 25.13
N PRO A 74 8.96 4.60 25.38
CA PRO A 74 8.55 5.01 26.72
C PRO A 74 7.44 4.13 27.31
N ALA A 75 7.40 4.01 28.64
CA ALA A 75 6.28 3.41 29.37
C ALA A 75 4.95 4.12 29.02
N GLY A 76 3.85 3.38 29.02
CA GLY A 76 2.52 3.87 28.66
C GLY A 76 2.28 3.96 27.14
N SER A 77 3.30 3.78 26.31
CA SER A 77 3.17 3.73 24.85
C SER A 77 2.48 2.44 24.40
N ILE A 78 1.88 2.49 23.22
CA ILE A 78 1.29 1.31 22.57
C ILE A 78 2.22 0.88 21.42
N LEU A 79 2.66 -0.36 21.46
CA LEU A 79 3.42 -0.99 20.38
C LEU A 79 2.50 -1.90 19.56
N VAL A 80 2.46 -1.67 18.26
CA VAL A 80 1.54 -2.32 17.30
C VAL A 80 2.33 -3.14 16.29
N ASN A 81 1.91 -4.38 16.03
CA ASN A 81 2.41 -5.16 14.90
C ASN A 81 1.75 -4.68 13.60
N THR A 82 2.56 -4.25 12.64
CA THR A 82 2.09 -3.63 11.39
C THR A 82 1.33 -4.58 10.47
N ARG A 83 1.40 -5.89 10.69
CA ARG A 83 0.63 -6.87 9.92
C ARG A 83 -0.83 -6.99 10.35
N CYS A 84 -1.19 -6.44 11.51
CA CYS A 84 -2.58 -6.46 11.97
C CYS A 84 -3.38 -5.28 11.42
N VAL A 85 -4.35 -5.57 10.59
CA VAL A 85 -5.33 -4.63 10.02
C VAL A 85 -6.59 -4.67 10.85
N ILE A 86 -6.95 -3.58 11.48
CA ILE A 86 -8.14 -3.44 12.32
C ILE A 86 -9.27 -2.74 11.55
N PRO A 87 -10.54 -2.99 11.90
CA PRO A 87 -11.68 -2.30 11.32
C PRO A 87 -11.66 -0.79 11.59
N LEU A 88 -12.23 -0.01 10.68
CA LEU A 88 -12.33 1.45 10.81
C LEU A 88 -13.25 1.92 11.95
N ASP A 89 -14.20 1.11 12.39
CA ASP A 89 -15.13 1.44 13.47
C ASP A 89 -14.62 1.01 14.86
N LEU A 90 -13.47 0.36 14.92
CA LEU A 90 -12.89 -0.04 16.19
C LEU A 90 -12.48 1.21 16.98
N ASP A 91 -12.93 1.25 18.24
CA ASP A 91 -12.56 2.26 19.23
C ASP A 91 -11.84 1.59 20.40
N LEU A 92 -10.65 2.09 20.72
CA LEU A 92 -9.73 1.49 21.69
C LEU A 92 -9.33 2.52 22.74
N ASP A 93 -10.07 2.59 23.82
CA ASP A 93 -9.77 3.49 24.93
C ASP A 93 -8.67 2.95 25.86
N ARG A 94 -8.92 1.86 26.56
CA ARG A 94 -7.98 1.25 27.51
C ARG A 94 -7.81 -0.23 27.26
N PHE A 95 -6.56 -0.65 27.12
CA PHE A 95 -6.17 -2.06 27.05
C PHE A 95 -4.69 -2.19 27.42
N ASP A 96 -4.30 -3.37 27.89
CA ASP A 96 -2.91 -3.74 28.11
C ASP A 96 -2.39 -4.60 26.95
N LEU A 97 -3.19 -5.56 26.49
CA LEU A 97 -2.86 -6.44 25.39
C LEU A 97 -4.08 -6.64 24.48
N LEU A 98 -3.87 -6.53 23.16
CA LEU A 98 -4.87 -6.86 22.16
C LEU A 98 -4.49 -8.13 21.42
N MET A 99 -5.48 -9.00 21.26
CA MET A 99 -5.38 -10.28 20.54
C MET A 99 -6.27 -10.28 19.32
N CYS A 100 -5.71 -10.60 18.16
CA CYS A 100 -6.43 -10.83 16.92
C CYS A 100 -6.13 -12.25 16.45
N ASP A 101 -7.15 -13.06 16.21
CA ASP A 101 -7.04 -14.46 15.76
C ASP A 101 -6.00 -15.29 16.55
N GLY A 102 -6.00 -15.12 17.88
CA GLY A 102 -5.11 -15.87 18.78
C GLY A 102 -3.69 -15.35 18.89
N ALA A 103 -3.30 -14.32 18.15
CA ALA A 103 -1.98 -13.69 18.21
C ALA A 103 -2.03 -12.27 18.77
N ALA A 104 -1.00 -11.86 19.50
CA ALA A 104 -0.88 -10.50 20.04
C ALA A 104 -0.62 -9.50 18.93
N CYS A 105 -1.51 -8.52 18.77
CA CYS A 105 -1.41 -7.52 17.72
C CYS A 105 -0.99 -6.13 18.22
N ALA A 106 -1.24 -5.82 19.47
CA ALA A 106 -0.77 -4.59 20.13
C ALA A 106 -0.63 -4.78 21.63
N VAL A 107 0.33 -4.07 22.23
CA VAL A 107 0.58 -4.10 23.66
C VAL A 107 0.85 -2.69 24.19
N ARG A 108 0.26 -2.36 25.36
CA ARG A 108 0.60 -1.16 26.10
C ARG A 108 1.76 -1.49 27.04
N LEU A 109 2.82 -0.73 26.96
CA LEU A 109 4.04 -0.98 27.72
C LEU A 109 3.90 -0.50 29.16
N ALA A 110 3.99 -1.42 30.13
CA ALA A 110 4.01 -1.08 31.55
C ALA A 110 5.31 -0.38 31.98
N ARG A 111 6.40 -0.61 31.26
CA ARG A 111 7.71 0.02 31.46
C ARG A 111 8.35 0.37 30.12
N GLY A 112 9.36 1.21 30.11
CA GLY A 112 10.17 1.47 28.94
C GLY A 112 10.88 0.21 28.46
N LEU A 113 10.99 0.06 27.13
CA LEU A 113 11.68 -1.08 26.49
C LEU A 113 12.72 -0.60 25.49
N PRO A 114 13.93 -1.18 25.50
CA PRO A 114 14.95 -0.81 24.53
C PRO A 114 14.55 -1.26 23.11
N VAL A 115 14.74 -0.38 22.13
CA VAL A 115 14.46 -0.67 20.71
C VAL A 115 15.27 -1.86 20.20
N SER A 116 16.45 -2.10 20.78
CA SER A 116 17.31 -3.26 20.44
C SER A 116 16.64 -4.61 20.67
N GLN A 117 15.66 -4.70 21.58
CA GLN A 117 14.87 -5.93 21.80
C GLN A 117 14.10 -6.38 20.55
N PHE A 118 13.77 -5.46 19.66
CA PHE A 118 12.96 -5.68 18.46
C PHE A 118 13.80 -5.72 17.17
N ALA A 119 15.13 -5.70 17.30
CA ALA A 119 16.04 -5.49 16.17
C ALA A 119 15.96 -6.57 15.10
N ASP A 120 15.75 -7.83 15.50
CA ASP A 120 15.66 -8.99 14.61
C ASP A 120 14.25 -9.24 14.04
N GLY A 121 13.23 -8.58 14.60
CA GLY A 121 11.84 -8.80 14.21
C GLY A 121 11.17 -10.02 14.83
N MET A 122 11.84 -10.71 15.76
CA MET A 122 11.37 -11.98 16.32
C MET A 122 10.60 -11.85 17.63
N THR A 123 10.50 -10.65 18.19
CA THR A 123 9.79 -10.44 19.46
C THR A 123 8.29 -10.65 19.29
N ASP A 124 7.73 -11.61 20.03
CA ASP A 124 6.28 -11.77 20.17
C ASP A 124 5.75 -10.74 21.18
N LEU A 125 4.80 -9.90 20.74
CA LEU A 125 4.20 -8.87 21.60
C LEU A 125 3.46 -9.46 22.80
N GLY A 126 2.97 -10.69 22.69
CA GLY A 126 2.29 -11.41 23.78
C GLY A 126 3.20 -11.74 24.95
N THR A 127 4.51 -11.81 24.75
CA THR A 127 5.48 -12.10 25.81
C THR A 127 5.90 -10.88 26.63
N ILE A 128 5.55 -9.67 26.15
CA ILE A 128 5.95 -8.39 26.78
C ILE A 128 5.08 -8.11 28.02
N GLN A 129 3.81 -8.51 27.98
CA GLN A 129 2.83 -8.22 29.04
C GLN A 129 2.45 -9.51 29.76
N THR A 130 2.64 -9.51 31.08
CA THR A 130 2.34 -10.68 31.94
C THR A 130 0.93 -10.64 32.52
N SER A 131 0.12 -9.62 32.22
CA SER A 131 -1.24 -9.49 32.73
C SER A 131 -2.18 -10.54 32.11
N LEU A 132 -3.06 -11.04 32.95
CA LEU A 132 -4.02 -12.10 32.64
C LEU A 132 -4.98 -11.71 31.50
N GLY A 133 -4.82 -12.31 30.35
CA GLY A 133 -5.78 -12.32 29.27
C GLY A 133 -5.84 -11.03 28.43
N GLY A 134 -5.47 -11.11 27.16
CA GLY A 134 -5.63 -9.99 26.23
C GLY A 134 -7.09 -9.78 25.79
N ARG A 135 -7.49 -8.53 25.56
CA ARG A 135 -8.77 -8.18 24.94
C ARG A 135 -8.78 -8.69 23.49
N LYS A 136 -9.74 -9.53 23.13
CA LYS A 136 -9.93 -10.01 21.76
C LYS A 136 -10.56 -8.90 20.92
N ILE A 137 -10.03 -8.70 19.73
CA ILE A 137 -10.57 -7.77 18.74
C ILE A 137 -10.78 -8.46 17.39
N LYS A 138 -11.69 -7.90 16.59
CA LYS A 138 -11.78 -8.24 15.17
C LYS A 138 -10.63 -7.59 14.42
N GLY A 139 -10.13 -8.26 13.40
CA GLY A 139 -9.07 -7.77 12.54
C GLY A 139 -8.68 -8.82 11.50
N ARG A 140 -7.67 -8.50 10.72
CA ARG A 140 -7.08 -9.40 9.72
C ARG A 140 -5.57 -9.35 9.83
N TRP A 141 -4.92 -10.51 9.72
CA TRP A 141 -3.48 -10.57 9.61
C TRP A 141 -3.06 -10.60 8.15
N ILE A 142 -2.14 -9.71 7.78
CA ILE A 142 -1.41 -9.82 6.52
C ILE A 142 -0.30 -10.86 6.77
N ASN A 143 -0.52 -12.08 6.33
CA ASN A 143 0.45 -13.16 6.47
C ASN A 143 1.40 -13.23 5.29
N GLU A 144 0.93 -12.81 4.12
CA GLU A 144 1.69 -12.80 2.88
C GLU A 144 1.48 -11.46 2.16
N VAL A 145 2.44 -11.05 1.36
CA VAL A 145 2.32 -9.78 0.63
C VAL A 145 1.10 -9.73 -0.29
N TRP A 146 0.64 -10.85 -0.80
CA TRP A 146 -0.56 -10.92 -1.64
C TRP A 146 -1.87 -10.78 -0.87
N ASP A 147 -1.87 -10.91 0.45
CA ASP A 147 -3.06 -10.64 1.26
C ASP A 147 -3.53 -9.17 1.15
N LEU A 148 -2.61 -8.26 0.79
CA LEU A 148 -2.94 -6.87 0.47
C LEU A 148 -3.92 -6.73 -0.71
N ILE A 149 -4.04 -7.75 -1.56
CA ILE A 149 -4.93 -7.78 -2.73
C ILE A 149 -6.09 -8.75 -2.50
N THR A 150 -5.85 -9.92 -1.92
CA THR A 150 -6.87 -10.96 -1.80
C THR A 150 -8.01 -10.59 -0.87
N THR A 151 -7.78 -9.70 0.09
CA THR A 151 -8.80 -9.19 1.03
C THR A 151 -9.37 -7.82 0.62
N LEU A 152 -8.97 -7.27 -0.52
CA LEU A 152 -9.27 -5.88 -0.89
C LEU A 152 -10.77 -5.61 -1.04
N GLY A 153 -11.50 -6.49 -1.74
CA GLY A 153 -12.94 -6.31 -1.98
C GLY A 153 -13.75 -6.23 -0.69
N ASP A 154 -13.53 -7.19 0.20
CA ASP A 154 -14.18 -7.25 1.51
C ASP A 154 -13.82 -6.02 2.36
N GLN A 155 -12.54 -5.68 2.40
CA GLN A 155 -12.05 -4.52 3.15
C GLN A 155 -12.69 -3.21 2.66
N LEU A 156 -12.79 -3.00 1.33
CA LEU A 156 -13.42 -1.81 0.77
C LEU A 156 -14.92 -1.77 1.07
N THR A 157 -15.61 -2.91 1.00
CA THR A 157 -17.03 -3.02 1.30
C THR A 157 -17.33 -2.64 2.75
N GLU A 158 -16.48 -3.05 3.68
CA GLU A 158 -16.58 -2.69 5.10
C GLU A 158 -16.18 -1.22 5.35
N ASP A 159 -15.06 -0.78 4.79
CA ASP A 159 -14.44 0.51 5.09
C ASP A 159 -15.22 1.71 4.51
N ILE A 160 -15.74 1.60 3.28
CA ILE A 160 -16.30 2.75 2.58
C ILE A 160 -17.50 3.37 3.32
N PRO A 161 -18.50 2.61 3.77
CA PRO A 161 -19.63 3.18 4.52
C PRO A 161 -19.19 3.83 5.84
N LEU A 162 -18.20 3.24 6.53
CA LEU A 162 -17.65 3.77 7.76
C LEU A 162 -16.86 5.07 7.53
N ARG A 163 -16.09 5.10 6.45
CA ARG A 163 -15.35 6.30 6.04
C ARG A 163 -16.29 7.42 5.62
N ALA A 164 -17.38 7.10 4.95
CA ALA A 164 -18.37 8.05 4.52
C ALA A 164 -19.01 8.81 5.69
N LYS A 165 -19.25 8.17 6.83
CA LYS A 165 -19.77 8.82 8.05
C LYS A 165 -18.87 9.95 8.57
N SER A 166 -17.59 9.96 8.23
CA SER A 166 -16.62 10.98 8.62
C SER A 166 -16.39 12.06 7.55
N LEU A 167 -17.16 12.08 6.46
CA LEU A 167 -17.09 13.12 5.46
C LEU A 167 -17.81 14.39 5.98
N GLU A 168 -17.23 15.55 5.69
CA GLU A 168 -17.82 16.84 6.08
C GLU A 168 -19.12 17.10 5.34
N ALA A 169 -19.16 16.78 4.04
CA ALA A 169 -20.33 16.90 3.18
C ALA A 169 -20.21 15.96 1.97
N THR A 170 -21.36 15.62 1.40
CA THR A 170 -21.46 14.83 0.16
C THR A 170 -22.08 15.67 -0.94
N ALA A 171 -21.44 15.66 -2.12
CA ALA A 171 -21.94 16.36 -3.30
C ALA A 171 -23.06 15.55 -3.97
N LYS A 172 -24.04 16.25 -4.53
CA LYS A 172 -24.97 15.65 -5.50
C LYS A 172 -24.24 15.43 -6.81
N THR A 173 -24.48 14.30 -7.44
CA THR A 173 -23.92 13.99 -8.76
C THR A 173 -25.02 13.82 -9.78
N SER A 174 -24.76 14.23 -11.02
CA SER A 174 -25.61 13.98 -12.19
C SER A 174 -25.19 12.71 -12.95
N ALA A 175 -24.26 11.93 -12.42
CA ALA A 175 -23.84 10.67 -13.01
C ALA A 175 -24.99 9.65 -13.05
N THR A 176 -24.94 8.74 -14.00
CA THR A 176 -25.81 7.57 -14.00
C THR A 176 -25.42 6.64 -12.86
N THR A 177 -26.35 6.34 -11.97
CA THR A 177 -26.10 5.45 -10.82
C THR A 177 -26.83 4.13 -11.02
N VAL A 178 -26.18 3.01 -10.67
CA VAL A 178 -26.72 1.66 -10.75
C VAL A 178 -26.44 0.92 -9.44
N GLY A 179 -27.37 0.08 -8.98
CA GLY A 179 -27.22 -0.71 -7.75
C GLY A 179 -27.65 0.05 -6.49
N ASP A 180 -27.75 -0.70 -5.38
CA ASP A 180 -28.33 -0.23 -4.12
C ASP A 180 -27.30 0.08 -3.03
N ASN A 181 -26.01 -0.21 -3.27
CA ASN A 181 -24.95 0.12 -2.31
C ASN A 181 -24.69 1.63 -2.29
N GLY A 182 -24.10 2.12 -1.19
CA GLY A 182 -23.84 3.55 -0.99
C GLY A 182 -22.87 4.14 -2.00
N ILE A 183 -23.22 5.29 -2.55
CA ILE A 183 -22.34 6.10 -3.40
C ILE A 183 -22.07 7.41 -2.66
N PHE A 184 -20.79 7.65 -2.35
CA PHE A 184 -20.35 8.78 -1.54
C PHE A 184 -19.34 9.62 -2.33
N VAL A 185 -19.75 10.80 -2.73
CA VAL A 185 -18.91 11.78 -3.42
C VAL A 185 -18.64 12.93 -2.46
N GLU A 186 -17.42 13.06 -1.96
CA GLU A 186 -17.04 14.14 -1.03
C GLU A 186 -17.11 15.49 -1.74
N GLU A 187 -17.61 16.52 -1.06
CA GLU A 187 -17.70 17.86 -1.62
C GLU A 187 -16.33 18.35 -2.11
N GLY A 188 -16.31 18.99 -3.29
CA GLY A 188 -15.08 19.37 -3.98
C GLY A 188 -14.48 18.27 -4.87
N ALA A 189 -15.14 17.10 -4.98
CA ALA A 189 -14.83 16.14 -6.04
C ALA A 189 -15.64 16.48 -7.31
N TYR A 190 -15.09 16.16 -8.47
CA TYR A 190 -15.74 16.38 -9.77
C TYR A 190 -16.07 15.05 -10.45
N ILE A 191 -17.33 14.86 -10.80
CA ILE A 191 -17.80 13.74 -11.61
C ILE A 191 -18.25 14.30 -12.97
N GLY A 192 -17.56 13.89 -14.03
CA GLY A 192 -17.83 14.33 -15.38
C GLY A 192 -19.17 13.83 -15.93
N PRO A 193 -19.65 14.40 -17.04
CA PRO A 193 -20.87 13.92 -17.70
C PRO A 193 -20.66 12.49 -18.24
N GLN A 194 -21.77 11.76 -18.36
CA GLN A 194 -21.80 10.38 -18.88
C GLN A 194 -20.89 9.39 -18.11
N VAL A 195 -20.60 9.69 -16.84
CA VAL A 195 -20.00 8.74 -15.91
C VAL A 195 -21.08 7.78 -15.42
N VAL A 196 -20.74 6.49 -15.33
CA VAL A 196 -21.56 5.47 -14.69
C VAL A 196 -20.92 5.11 -13.35
N LEU A 197 -21.69 5.22 -12.27
CA LEU A 197 -21.33 4.78 -10.92
C LEU A 197 -22.14 3.53 -10.61
N ASP A 198 -21.51 2.37 -10.80
CA ASP A 198 -22.14 1.06 -10.60
C ASP A 198 -21.83 0.54 -9.19
N ALA A 199 -22.76 0.72 -8.30
CA ALA A 199 -22.71 0.23 -6.92
C ALA A 199 -23.42 -1.13 -6.74
N THR A 200 -23.60 -1.92 -7.80
CA THR A 200 -24.25 -3.23 -7.70
C THR A 200 -23.46 -4.21 -6.84
N ALA A 201 -22.14 -4.28 -7.02
CA ALA A 201 -21.26 -5.21 -6.30
C ALA A 201 -20.71 -4.63 -4.97
N GLY A 202 -20.86 -3.34 -4.72
CA GLY A 202 -20.37 -2.71 -3.49
C GLY A 202 -20.35 -1.19 -3.54
N PRO A 203 -19.99 -0.52 -2.44
CA PRO A 203 -20.06 0.93 -2.32
C PRO A 203 -18.95 1.65 -3.11
N ILE A 204 -19.20 2.91 -3.43
CA ILE A 204 -18.29 3.80 -4.15
C ILE A 204 -17.96 5.02 -3.28
N LEU A 205 -16.68 5.37 -3.18
CA LEU A 205 -16.18 6.54 -2.48
C LEU A 205 -15.27 7.37 -3.38
N VAL A 206 -15.64 8.62 -3.65
CA VAL A 206 -14.80 9.59 -4.35
C VAL A 206 -14.47 10.75 -3.42
N ARG A 207 -13.18 10.96 -3.17
CA ARG A 207 -12.70 11.93 -2.17
C ARG A 207 -12.51 13.32 -2.77
N ARG A 208 -12.47 14.33 -1.89
CA ARG A 208 -12.29 15.76 -2.24
C ARG A 208 -11.11 15.96 -3.19
N GLY A 209 -11.27 16.84 -4.17
CA GLY A 209 -10.28 17.16 -5.21
C GLY A 209 -10.10 16.07 -6.27
N ALA A 210 -10.71 14.89 -6.08
CA ALA A 210 -10.66 13.86 -7.10
C ALA A 210 -11.52 14.23 -8.31
N THR A 211 -11.09 13.81 -9.48
CA THR A 211 -11.83 14.00 -10.74
C THR A 211 -12.08 12.66 -11.42
N VAL A 212 -13.30 12.43 -11.86
CA VAL A 212 -13.70 11.29 -12.68
C VAL A 212 -14.12 11.84 -14.05
N ALA A 213 -13.32 11.53 -15.07
CA ALA A 213 -13.53 12.06 -16.42
C ALA A 213 -14.79 11.49 -17.08
N PRO A 214 -15.32 12.16 -18.12
CA PRO A 214 -16.45 11.64 -18.90
C PRO A 214 -16.19 10.22 -19.42
N PHE A 215 -17.27 9.45 -19.63
CA PHE A 215 -17.25 8.07 -20.13
C PHE A 215 -16.53 7.06 -19.23
N THR A 216 -16.31 7.40 -17.97
CA THR A 216 -15.75 6.46 -16.98
C THR A 216 -16.86 5.57 -16.42
N HIS A 217 -16.57 4.27 -16.27
CA HIS A 217 -17.38 3.32 -15.54
C HIS A 217 -16.69 2.91 -14.25
N LEU A 218 -17.11 3.48 -13.12
CA LEU A 218 -16.66 3.07 -11.79
C LEU A 218 -17.54 1.95 -11.25
N VAL A 219 -16.94 0.83 -10.89
CA VAL A 219 -17.64 -0.33 -10.31
C VAL A 219 -17.17 -0.55 -8.88
N GLY A 220 -18.11 -0.48 -7.94
CA GLY A 220 -17.83 -0.75 -6.52
C GLY A 220 -17.52 -2.24 -6.21
N PRO A 221 -16.91 -2.50 -5.03
CA PRO A 221 -16.44 -1.52 -4.07
C PRO A 221 -15.18 -0.79 -4.56
N ILE A 222 -15.18 0.53 -4.57
CA ILE A 222 -14.05 1.33 -5.06
C ILE A 222 -13.89 2.62 -4.25
N SER A 223 -12.62 2.97 -3.95
CA SER A 223 -12.26 4.24 -3.33
C SER A 223 -11.27 5.01 -4.21
N VAL A 224 -11.63 6.24 -4.57
CA VAL A 224 -10.76 7.20 -5.28
C VAL A 224 -10.28 8.25 -4.28
N GLY A 225 -8.98 8.28 -4.03
CA GLY A 225 -8.31 9.16 -3.07
C GLY A 225 -8.33 10.63 -3.46
N ARG A 226 -7.91 11.49 -2.53
CA ARG A 226 -7.88 12.94 -2.72
C ARG A 226 -6.97 13.34 -3.88
N ASP A 227 -7.38 14.35 -4.63
CA ASP A 227 -6.63 14.95 -5.74
C ASP A 227 -6.19 13.93 -6.81
N SER A 228 -6.89 12.78 -6.87
CA SER A 228 -6.65 11.74 -7.86
C SER A 228 -7.55 11.89 -9.08
N GLN A 229 -7.10 11.38 -10.22
CA GLN A 229 -7.80 11.48 -11.48
C GLN A 229 -8.07 10.09 -12.04
N VAL A 230 -9.34 9.78 -12.31
CA VAL A 230 -9.76 8.64 -13.13
C VAL A 230 -10.13 9.19 -14.50
N LEU A 231 -9.37 8.83 -15.51
CA LEU A 231 -9.35 9.52 -16.81
C LEU A 231 -10.17 8.81 -17.89
N GLY A 232 -10.90 7.75 -17.55
CA GLY A 232 -11.74 6.99 -18.47
C GLY A 232 -11.74 5.50 -18.20
N ASP A 233 -12.43 4.75 -19.04
CA ASP A 233 -12.57 3.30 -19.06
C ASP A 233 -13.23 2.71 -17.80
N ARG A 234 -13.08 1.39 -17.60
CA ARG A 234 -13.68 0.66 -16.49
C ARG A 234 -12.69 0.48 -15.35
N VAL A 235 -13.00 1.03 -14.19
CA VAL A 235 -12.21 0.84 -12.96
C VAL A 235 -13.09 0.22 -11.88
N ALA A 236 -12.70 -0.97 -11.40
CA ALA A 236 -13.52 -1.80 -10.51
C ALA A 236 -12.73 -2.27 -9.29
N ILE A 237 -13.40 -2.43 -8.15
CA ILE A 237 -12.91 -3.11 -6.95
C ILE A 237 -11.47 -2.66 -6.61
N SER A 238 -11.24 -1.36 -6.55
CA SER A 238 -9.88 -0.84 -6.43
C SER A 238 -9.76 0.23 -5.35
N SER A 239 -8.58 0.27 -4.72
CA SER A 239 -8.21 1.32 -3.78
C SER A 239 -7.18 2.25 -4.41
N ILE A 240 -7.62 3.40 -4.88
CA ILE A 240 -6.75 4.43 -5.45
C ILE A 240 -6.41 5.42 -4.33
N GLY A 241 -5.13 5.52 -3.99
CA GLY A 241 -4.61 6.49 -3.02
C GLY A 241 -4.64 7.92 -3.53
N ASP A 242 -4.07 8.84 -2.76
CA ASP A 242 -4.09 10.26 -3.07
C ASP A 242 -3.09 10.62 -4.21
N HIS A 243 -3.41 11.66 -4.98
CA HIS A 243 -2.57 12.22 -6.05
C HIS A 243 -2.22 11.23 -7.18
N CYS A 244 -3.06 10.23 -7.44
CA CYS A 244 -2.87 9.24 -8.49
C CYS A 244 -3.54 9.65 -9.81
N LYS A 245 -3.06 9.09 -10.92
CA LYS A 245 -3.75 9.16 -12.21
C LYS A 245 -3.96 7.76 -12.76
N VAL A 246 -5.21 7.43 -13.06
CA VAL A 246 -5.61 6.10 -13.51
C VAL A 246 -6.44 6.22 -14.80
N HIS A 247 -6.11 5.39 -15.78
CA HIS A 247 -6.84 5.23 -17.04
C HIS A 247 -6.61 3.83 -17.58
N GLY A 248 -7.48 3.36 -18.43
CA GLY A 248 -7.49 1.98 -18.90
C GLY A 248 -8.24 1.06 -17.96
N GLU A 249 -8.42 -0.17 -18.33
CA GLU A 249 -9.09 -1.15 -17.49
C GLU A 249 -8.27 -1.46 -16.24
N MET A 250 -8.89 -1.30 -15.07
CA MET A 250 -8.29 -1.67 -13.79
C MET A 250 -9.29 -2.43 -12.93
N SER A 251 -8.83 -3.50 -12.28
CA SER A 251 -9.68 -4.26 -11.33
C SER A 251 -8.88 -4.84 -10.18
N ASN A 252 -9.53 -4.98 -9.01
CA ASN A 252 -8.97 -5.63 -7.82
C ASN A 252 -7.54 -5.15 -7.50
N SER A 253 -7.30 -3.85 -7.56
CA SER A 253 -5.94 -3.31 -7.48
C SER A 253 -5.82 -2.19 -6.45
N VAL A 254 -4.63 -2.06 -5.88
CA VAL A 254 -4.26 -0.97 -4.97
C VAL A 254 -3.24 -0.06 -5.64
N VAL A 255 -3.46 1.24 -5.58
CA VAL A 255 -2.48 2.27 -5.94
C VAL A 255 -2.19 3.09 -4.69
N LEU A 256 -0.99 2.98 -4.16
CA LEU A 256 -0.65 3.52 -2.84
C LEU A 256 -0.71 5.05 -2.77
N GLY A 257 -0.24 5.73 -3.81
CA GLY A 257 -0.26 7.19 -3.89
C GLY A 257 0.76 7.75 -4.88
N HIS A 258 0.50 8.94 -5.43
CA HIS A 258 1.39 9.65 -6.35
C HIS A 258 1.81 8.87 -7.60
N SER A 259 1.07 7.83 -7.97
CA SER A 259 1.41 6.91 -9.06
C SER A 259 0.55 7.14 -10.29
N ASN A 260 1.08 6.80 -11.45
CA ASN A 260 0.48 7.03 -12.74
C ASN A 260 0.29 5.73 -13.53
N LYS A 261 -0.94 5.48 -13.92
CA LYS A 261 -1.37 4.55 -14.95
C LYS A 261 -2.31 5.33 -15.89
N THR A 262 -1.76 6.31 -16.61
CA THR A 262 -2.54 7.36 -17.32
C THR A 262 -3.00 6.98 -18.71
N HIS A 263 -2.62 5.83 -19.23
CA HIS A 263 -2.90 5.40 -20.59
C HIS A 263 -3.60 4.04 -20.63
N THR A 264 -4.12 3.65 -21.78
CA THR A 264 -4.72 2.34 -22.06
C THR A 264 -3.81 1.19 -21.65
N GLY A 265 -4.37 0.05 -21.34
CA GLY A 265 -3.74 -1.18 -20.84
C GLY A 265 -4.48 -1.71 -19.63
N PHE A 266 -4.39 -3.01 -19.36
CA PHE A 266 -5.05 -3.68 -18.25
C PHE A 266 -4.15 -3.77 -17.01
N VAL A 267 -4.69 -3.47 -15.83
CA VAL A 267 -4.05 -3.73 -14.52
C VAL A 267 -5.04 -4.43 -13.62
N GLY A 268 -4.79 -5.70 -13.31
CA GLY A 268 -5.68 -6.50 -12.48
C GLY A 268 -4.95 -7.20 -11.32
N HIS A 269 -5.60 -7.30 -10.15
CA HIS A 269 -5.10 -7.96 -8.95
C HIS A 269 -3.67 -7.55 -8.59
N SER A 270 -3.38 -6.25 -8.71
CA SER A 270 -2.03 -5.70 -8.64
C SER A 270 -1.89 -4.67 -7.52
N TYR A 271 -0.67 -4.52 -7.00
CA TYR A 271 -0.36 -3.48 -6.02
C TYR A 271 0.74 -2.56 -6.56
N LEU A 272 0.45 -1.27 -6.69
CA LEU A 272 1.38 -0.25 -7.10
C LEU A 272 1.84 0.55 -5.88
N GLY A 273 3.14 0.53 -5.61
CA GLY A 273 3.77 1.39 -4.61
C GLY A 273 3.64 2.88 -4.93
N ARG A 274 4.35 3.72 -4.21
CA ARG A 274 4.37 5.16 -4.51
C ARG A 274 5.31 5.51 -5.67
N TRP A 275 4.96 6.58 -6.39
CA TRP A 275 5.78 7.13 -7.47
C TRP A 275 5.99 6.16 -8.65
N VAL A 276 5.16 5.11 -8.73
CA VAL A 276 5.14 4.19 -9.87
C VAL A 276 4.64 4.94 -11.10
N ASN A 277 5.26 4.66 -12.25
CA ASN A 277 4.80 5.19 -13.53
C ASN A 277 4.76 4.10 -14.59
N LEU A 278 3.56 3.71 -14.98
CA LEU A 278 3.35 2.73 -16.04
C LEU A 278 3.23 3.45 -17.40
N GLY A 279 4.10 3.05 -18.35
CA GLY A 279 4.05 3.54 -19.72
C GLY A 279 2.75 3.16 -20.42
N ALA A 280 2.43 3.83 -21.51
CA ALA A 280 1.26 3.52 -22.33
C ALA A 280 1.24 2.05 -22.73
N LEU A 281 0.07 1.43 -22.77
CA LEU A 281 -0.13 0.02 -23.10
C LEU A 281 0.52 -0.98 -22.12
N THR A 282 1.05 -0.54 -20.98
CA THR A 282 1.48 -1.48 -19.94
C THR A 282 0.29 -2.33 -19.53
N THR A 283 0.44 -3.66 -19.65
CA THR A 283 -0.62 -4.63 -19.39
C THR A 283 -0.12 -5.73 -18.47
N THR A 284 -0.87 -6.03 -17.41
CA THR A 284 -0.57 -7.14 -16.49
C THR A 284 -1.49 -8.31 -16.77
N SER A 285 -0.97 -9.53 -16.79
CA SER A 285 -1.82 -10.72 -16.68
C SER A 285 -2.10 -11.03 -15.22
N ASN A 286 -3.33 -11.39 -14.90
CA ASN A 286 -3.72 -11.80 -13.55
C ASN A 286 -4.25 -13.24 -13.47
N LEU A 287 -4.48 -13.90 -14.60
CA LEU A 287 -4.94 -15.28 -14.71
C LEU A 287 -4.02 -16.05 -15.65
N LYS A 288 -3.57 -17.22 -15.23
CA LYS A 288 -2.80 -18.11 -16.11
C LYS A 288 -3.70 -18.75 -17.18
N ASN A 289 -3.17 -18.97 -18.38
CA ASN A 289 -3.85 -19.74 -19.42
C ASN A 289 -4.18 -21.19 -18.99
N THR A 290 -3.47 -21.71 -17.99
CA THR A 290 -3.69 -23.05 -17.42
C THR A 290 -4.67 -23.03 -16.24
N TYR A 291 -5.20 -21.88 -15.85
CA TYR A 291 -6.15 -21.69 -14.74
C TYR A 291 -5.65 -22.18 -13.36
N GLY A 292 -4.39 -22.57 -13.26
CA GLY A 292 -3.78 -23.03 -12.01
C GLY A 292 -3.36 -21.86 -11.09
N PRO A 293 -2.98 -22.16 -9.83
CA PRO A 293 -2.55 -21.16 -8.86
C PRO A 293 -1.35 -20.34 -9.37
N VAL A 294 -1.37 -19.04 -9.07
CA VAL A 294 -0.26 -18.16 -9.42
C VAL A 294 0.89 -18.36 -8.45
N GLN A 295 2.11 -18.27 -8.95
CA GLN A 295 3.33 -18.25 -8.15
C GLN A 295 3.87 -16.83 -8.07
N LEU A 296 4.38 -16.45 -6.89
CA LEU A 296 5.00 -15.16 -6.65
C LEU A 296 6.42 -15.36 -6.09
N TRP A 297 7.35 -14.55 -6.56
CA TRP A 297 8.67 -14.47 -5.95
C TRP A 297 8.60 -13.74 -4.60
N THR A 298 9.32 -14.27 -3.61
CA THR A 298 9.51 -13.66 -2.30
C THR A 298 11.00 -13.75 -1.91
N PRO A 299 11.50 -13.00 -0.92
CA PRO A 299 12.88 -13.14 -0.45
C PRO A 299 13.27 -14.55 -0.01
N SER A 300 12.29 -15.36 0.38
CA SER A 300 12.48 -16.78 0.75
C SER A 300 12.34 -17.75 -0.42
N GLY A 301 12.24 -17.25 -1.66
CA GLY A 301 12.07 -18.03 -2.89
C GLY A 301 10.70 -17.92 -3.53
N VAL A 302 10.51 -18.61 -4.64
CA VAL A 302 9.22 -18.66 -5.36
C VAL A 302 8.22 -19.49 -4.58
N ARG A 303 7.04 -18.92 -4.32
CA ARG A 303 5.98 -19.57 -3.54
C ARG A 303 4.69 -19.68 -4.36
N THR A 304 3.98 -20.78 -4.19
CA THR A 304 2.62 -20.94 -4.69
C THR A 304 1.67 -20.19 -3.77
N THR A 305 0.91 -19.25 -4.31
CA THR A 305 0.06 -18.35 -3.52
C THR A 305 -1.29 -18.95 -3.14
N GLY A 306 -1.69 -20.03 -3.78
CA GLY A 306 -3.05 -20.56 -3.69
C GLY A 306 -4.09 -19.74 -4.47
N GLN A 307 -3.73 -18.58 -5.00
CA GLN A 307 -4.64 -17.69 -5.71
C GLN A 307 -4.68 -18.00 -7.19
N GLN A 308 -5.88 -18.11 -7.75
CA GLN A 308 -6.10 -18.26 -9.20
C GLN A 308 -5.85 -16.93 -9.92
N PHE A 309 -6.18 -15.81 -9.27
CA PHE A 309 -5.99 -14.47 -9.80
C PHE A 309 -4.97 -13.70 -8.97
N LEU A 310 -3.84 -13.34 -9.58
CA LEU A 310 -2.84 -12.46 -9.00
C LEU A 310 -2.02 -11.80 -10.10
N GLY A 311 -1.96 -10.46 -10.07
CA GLY A 311 -1.25 -9.64 -11.05
C GLY A 311 0.18 -9.31 -10.63
N THR A 312 0.54 -8.04 -10.73
CA THR A 312 1.91 -7.55 -10.53
C THR A 312 2.03 -6.70 -9.27
N PHE A 313 3.13 -6.87 -8.55
CA PHE A 313 3.53 -6.05 -7.40
C PHE A 313 4.66 -5.10 -7.82
N PHE A 314 4.38 -3.81 -7.82
CA PHE A 314 5.34 -2.77 -8.20
C PHE A 314 5.85 -2.06 -6.95
N GLY A 315 7.15 -2.14 -6.69
CA GLY A 315 7.80 -1.37 -5.63
C GLY A 315 7.80 0.13 -5.92
N ASP A 316 8.13 0.92 -4.91
CA ASP A 316 8.16 2.37 -5.04
C ASP A 316 9.10 2.83 -6.16
N HIS A 317 8.72 3.89 -6.85
CA HIS A 317 9.47 4.45 -7.98
C HIS A 317 9.68 3.53 -9.17
N ALA A 318 9.07 2.33 -9.21
CA ALA A 318 9.15 1.45 -10.38
C ALA A 318 8.53 2.11 -11.63
N LYS A 319 9.15 1.87 -12.77
CA LYS A 319 8.69 2.41 -14.06
C LYS A 319 8.69 1.33 -15.12
N THR A 320 7.71 1.43 -16.03
CA THR A 320 7.67 0.59 -17.24
C THR A 320 7.70 1.47 -18.49
N GLY A 321 8.35 0.99 -19.53
CA GLY A 321 8.29 1.58 -20.87
C GLY A 321 6.92 1.37 -21.52
N ILE A 322 6.74 1.97 -22.71
CA ILE A 322 5.55 1.79 -23.54
C ILE A 322 5.46 0.33 -23.99
N GLY A 323 4.24 -0.25 -23.94
CA GLY A 323 3.98 -1.61 -24.41
C GLY A 323 4.51 -2.73 -23.52
N THR A 324 4.94 -2.45 -22.29
CA THR A 324 5.42 -3.49 -21.36
C THR A 324 4.31 -4.47 -21.02
N MET A 325 4.52 -5.76 -21.30
CA MET A 325 3.63 -6.86 -20.94
C MET A 325 4.18 -7.62 -19.74
N LEU A 326 3.35 -7.85 -18.73
CA LEU A 326 3.76 -8.49 -17.47
C LEU A 326 2.92 -9.75 -17.23
N SER A 327 3.59 -10.86 -16.94
CA SER A 327 2.91 -12.13 -16.65
C SER A 327 2.30 -12.13 -15.24
N THR A 328 1.47 -13.12 -14.93
CA THR A 328 0.86 -13.32 -13.62
C THR A 328 1.91 -13.45 -12.52
N GLY A 329 1.68 -12.81 -11.37
CA GLY A 329 2.58 -12.91 -10.22
C GLY A 329 3.96 -12.31 -10.46
N THR A 330 4.05 -11.26 -11.29
CA THR A 330 5.29 -10.54 -11.51
C THR A 330 5.58 -9.60 -10.34
N VAL A 331 6.83 -9.51 -9.94
CA VAL A 331 7.33 -8.55 -8.94
C VAL A 331 8.33 -7.62 -9.62
N ILE A 332 8.04 -6.34 -9.65
CA ILE A 332 8.94 -5.29 -10.13
C ILE A 332 9.53 -4.57 -8.92
N GLY A 333 10.81 -4.74 -8.68
CA GLY A 333 11.50 -4.18 -7.54
C GLY A 333 11.46 -2.65 -7.49
N ALA A 334 11.63 -2.08 -6.29
CA ALA A 334 11.64 -0.63 -6.11
C ALA A 334 12.72 0.04 -6.97
N GLY A 335 12.40 1.18 -7.58
CA GLY A 335 13.31 1.95 -8.42
C GLY A 335 13.65 1.31 -9.75
N ALA A 336 13.13 0.14 -10.08
CA ALA A 336 13.39 -0.51 -11.37
C ALA A 336 12.80 0.31 -12.53
N ASN A 337 13.51 0.34 -13.66
CA ASN A 337 13.05 0.93 -14.90
C ASN A 337 13.14 -0.11 -16.01
N VAL A 338 12.01 -0.71 -16.33
CA VAL A 338 11.87 -1.83 -17.28
C VAL A 338 11.29 -1.32 -18.58
N PHE A 339 11.95 -1.58 -19.69
CA PHE A 339 11.53 -1.13 -21.03
C PHE A 339 11.93 -2.15 -22.08
N GLY A 340 11.52 -1.92 -23.32
CA GLY A 340 11.81 -2.83 -24.44
C GLY A 340 10.61 -3.66 -24.87
N SER A 341 10.84 -4.58 -25.79
CA SER A 341 9.79 -5.37 -26.47
C SER A 341 9.61 -6.79 -25.90
N GLN A 342 10.48 -7.22 -25.02
CA GLN A 342 10.40 -8.54 -24.40
C GLN A 342 9.56 -8.51 -23.12
N MET A 343 8.90 -9.63 -22.82
CA MET A 343 8.21 -9.79 -21.55
C MET A 343 9.25 -9.96 -20.43
N PRO A 344 9.25 -9.10 -19.40
CA PRO A 344 10.16 -9.23 -18.27
C PRO A 344 9.97 -10.56 -17.53
N PRO A 345 11.01 -11.05 -16.81
CA PRO A 345 10.88 -12.20 -15.92
C PRO A 345 9.92 -11.89 -14.78
N LYS A 346 9.49 -12.93 -14.06
CA LYS A 346 8.56 -12.79 -12.93
C LYS A 346 9.11 -12.01 -11.74
N ALA A 347 10.41 -11.90 -11.62
CA ALA A 347 11.08 -11.12 -10.59
C ALA A 347 12.10 -10.20 -11.23
N VAL A 348 11.82 -8.90 -11.24
CA VAL A 348 12.76 -7.87 -11.70
C VAL A 348 13.41 -7.26 -10.46
N PRO A 349 14.75 -7.30 -10.34
CA PRO A 349 15.44 -6.78 -9.17
C PRO A 349 15.17 -5.29 -8.90
N PRO A 350 15.25 -4.84 -7.64
CA PRO A 350 15.23 -3.42 -7.34
C PRO A 350 16.35 -2.68 -8.06
N PHE A 351 16.02 -1.48 -8.55
CA PHE A 351 16.93 -0.62 -9.30
C PHE A 351 17.51 -1.29 -10.56
N ALA A 352 16.80 -2.25 -11.13
CA ALA A 352 17.11 -2.77 -12.45
C ALA A 352 16.91 -1.69 -13.53
N TRP A 353 17.78 -1.70 -14.53
CA TRP A 353 17.68 -0.84 -15.70
C TRP A 353 17.89 -1.67 -16.96
N GLY A 354 16.88 -1.75 -17.82
CA GLY A 354 17.02 -2.48 -19.06
C GLY A 354 15.74 -3.09 -19.60
N ASP A 355 15.93 -3.84 -20.69
CA ASP A 355 14.87 -4.50 -21.45
C ASP A 355 14.81 -6.02 -21.20
N ARG A 356 15.85 -6.61 -20.62
CA ARG A 356 15.97 -8.06 -20.38
C ARG A 356 17.08 -8.39 -19.38
N GLU A 357 17.12 -9.64 -18.93
CA GLU A 357 18.23 -10.17 -18.14
C GLU A 357 19.48 -10.43 -18.99
N PRO A 358 20.67 -10.22 -18.42
CA PRO A 358 20.92 -9.60 -17.13
C PRO A 358 20.65 -8.10 -17.18
N TYR A 359 19.93 -7.58 -16.18
CA TYR A 359 19.68 -6.15 -16.06
C TYR A 359 20.93 -5.39 -15.61
N ASP A 360 21.14 -4.21 -16.18
CA ASP A 360 22.05 -3.24 -15.59
C ASP A 360 21.51 -2.75 -14.25
N THR A 361 22.39 -2.30 -13.37
CA THR A 361 21.98 -1.58 -12.17
C THR A 361 21.77 -0.11 -12.49
N TYR A 362 20.59 0.41 -12.18
CA TYR A 362 20.32 1.84 -12.32
C TYR A 362 21.30 2.63 -11.46
N ASP A 363 22.11 3.50 -12.08
CA ASP A 363 23.04 4.37 -11.35
C ASP A 363 22.31 5.19 -10.30
N VAL A 364 22.80 5.18 -9.07
CA VAL A 364 22.12 5.79 -7.92
C VAL A 364 21.96 7.31 -8.05
N ALA A 365 22.95 8.01 -8.61
CA ALA A 365 22.88 9.45 -8.74
C ALA A 365 21.86 9.85 -9.82
N ARG A 366 21.82 9.12 -10.93
CA ARG A 366 20.79 9.29 -11.97
C ARG A 366 19.41 8.95 -11.44
N PHE A 367 19.26 7.87 -10.69
CA PHE A 367 17.98 7.49 -10.08
C PHE A 367 17.48 8.60 -9.14
N LEU A 368 18.31 9.12 -8.23
CA LEU A 368 17.93 10.17 -7.29
C LEU A 368 17.54 11.47 -8.02
N THR A 369 18.26 11.82 -9.09
CA THR A 369 17.90 12.97 -9.93
C THR A 369 16.52 12.79 -10.59
N VAL A 370 16.20 11.58 -11.05
CA VAL A 370 14.89 11.28 -11.63
C VAL A 370 13.81 11.28 -10.55
N ALA A 371 14.06 10.71 -9.38
CA ALA A 371 13.12 10.74 -8.25
C ALA A 371 12.76 12.17 -7.87
N GLU A 372 13.74 13.05 -7.72
CA GLU A 372 13.56 14.48 -7.43
C GLU A 372 12.67 15.17 -8.49
N ARG A 373 12.97 14.98 -9.77
CA ARG A 373 12.17 15.54 -10.88
C ARG A 373 10.72 15.04 -10.86
N VAL A 374 10.50 13.75 -10.57
CA VAL A 374 9.17 13.15 -10.51
C VAL A 374 8.38 13.73 -9.34
N MET A 375 9.01 13.87 -8.17
CA MET A 375 8.38 14.39 -6.96
C MET A 375 8.09 15.90 -7.10
N ALA A 376 9.02 16.68 -7.65
CA ALA A 376 8.84 18.11 -7.90
C ALA A 376 7.64 18.41 -8.82
N ARG A 377 7.36 17.57 -9.82
CA ARG A 377 6.14 17.67 -10.67
C ARG A 377 4.83 17.56 -9.90
N ARG A 378 4.87 17.07 -8.68
CA ARG A 378 3.74 16.92 -7.76
C ARG A 378 3.86 17.84 -6.54
N HIS A 379 4.74 18.85 -6.62
CA HIS A 379 5.01 19.80 -5.54
C HIS A 379 5.47 19.13 -4.23
N VAL A 380 6.18 18.01 -4.36
CA VAL A 380 6.78 17.27 -3.24
C VAL A 380 8.31 17.40 -3.37
N GLU A 381 8.97 17.80 -2.31
CA GLU A 381 10.41 17.87 -2.24
C GLU A 381 11.02 16.52 -1.87
N LEU A 382 12.12 16.15 -2.52
CA LEU A 382 12.96 15.05 -2.10
C LEU A 382 14.01 15.58 -1.12
N GLY A 383 13.67 15.59 0.18
CA GLY A 383 14.56 16.06 1.23
C GLY A 383 15.81 15.18 1.42
N ASP A 384 16.80 15.69 2.14
CA ASP A 384 18.08 15.00 2.37
C ASP A 384 17.92 13.63 3.03
N LYS A 385 16.99 13.52 3.97
CA LYS A 385 16.72 12.26 4.67
C LYS A 385 16.11 11.23 3.73
N ALA A 386 15.09 11.62 2.93
CA ALA A 386 14.50 10.76 1.92
C ALA A 386 15.52 10.35 0.84
N ARG A 387 16.40 11.26 0.44
CA ARG A 387 17.52 10.99 -0.49
C ARG A 387 18.48 9.94 0.07
N LYS A 388 18.88 10.07 1.34
CA LYS A 388 19.72 9.07 2.04
C LYS A 388 19.01 7.72 2.12
N HIS A 389 17.71 7.72 2.44
CA HIS A 389 16.90 6.51 2.49
C HIS A 389 16.92 5.74 1.16
N LEU A 390 16.62 6.43 0.04
CA LEU A 390 16.62 5.80 -1.27
C LEU A 390 18.01 5.29 -1.68
N ALA A 391 19.07 6.00 -1.32
CA ALA A 391 20.46 5.55 -1.53
C ALA A 391 20.80 4.29 -0.72
N GLU A 392 20.32 4.18 0.53
CA GLU A 392 20.50 2.98 1.35
C GLU A 392 19.68 1.79 0.81
N ALA A 393 18.45 2.03 0.34
CA ALA A 393 17.64 1.01 -0.34
C ALA A 393 18.38 0.48 -1.59
N HIS A 394 19.00 1.36 -2.38
CA HIS A 394 19.79 0.98 -3.55
C HIS A 394 20.97 0.07 -3.19
N LYS A 395 21.68 0.31 -2.07
CA LYS A 395 22.77 -0.57 -1.61
C LYS A 395 22.27 -1.94 -1.16
N ARG A 396 21.03 -2.00 -0.67
CA ARG A 396 20.39 -3.21 -0.10
C ARG A 396 19.62 -4.02 -1.12
N ARG A 397 19.58 -3.61 -2.39
CA ARG A 397 18.88 -4.37 -3.44
C ARG A 397 19.15 -5.87 -3.35
N TRP A 398 18.21 -6.65 -3.83
CA TRP A 398 18.34 -8.11 -3.78
C TRP A 398 19.70 -8.57 -4.32
N SER A 399 20.37 -9.42 -3.58
CA SER A 399 21.54 -10.12 -4.08
C SER A 399 21.06 -11.05 -5.20
N THR A 400 21.53 -10.84 -6.39
CA THR A 400 21.30 -11.73 -7.54
C THR A 400 22.16 -12.98 -7.39
#